data_2c4f8f6f4e93d6f46f61522bb987e9e5
#
_entry.id   2c4f8f6f4e93d6f46f61522bb987e9e5
#
_cell.length_a   1.000
_cell.length_b   1.000
_cell.length_c   1.000
_cell.angle_alpha   90.00
_cell.angle_beta   90.00
_cell.angle_gamma   90.00
#
_symmetry.space_group_name_H-M   'P 1'
#
loop_
_entity.id
_entity.type
_entity.pdbx_description
1 polymer ?
#
loop_
_entity_poly.entity_id
_entity_poly.type
_entity_poly.pdbx_seq_one_letter_code
_entity_poly.pdbx_strand_id
1 'polypeptide(L)'
;MIWCVEDDVSIRDIEIYTLEQTGFASKGFCDGDSFWVELATTDELPELVILDIMLPGEDGVSLLKKIKASSRTRDIPVIMATAKSVEYDKIKSLDMGADDYLVKPFGMMEMVSRIKAVLRRCMPKKENKTVYVNGIIEMNVEEHTVSVSGESICLTYKEYE
;
A
#
# COMPACT_ATOMS: atom_id res chain seq x y z
N MET A 1 3.17 -8.02 -0.61
CA MET A 1 4.40 -7.95 0.22
C MET A 1 4.78 -6.49 0.44
N ILE A 2 5.14 -6.11 1.68
CA ILE A 2 5.61 -4.75 2.03
C ILE A 2 7.14 -4.74 2.08
N TRP A 3 7.77 -3.75 1.46
CA TRP A 3 9.22 -3.60 1.54
C TRP A 3 9.59 -2.41 2.43
N CYS A 4 10.57 -2.61 3.34
CA CYS A 4 11.07 -1.59 4.25
C CYS A 4 12.54 -1.29 3.92
N VAL A 5 12.86 -0.02 3.70
CA VAL A 5 14.24 0.44 3.44
C VAL A 5 14.64 1.33 4.60
N GLU A 6 15.46 0.80 5.50
CA GLU A 6 15.85 1.40 6.77
C GLU A 6 17.26 0.93 7.12
N ASP A 7 18.19 1.81 7.38
CA ASP A 7 19.60 1.47 7.67
C ASP A 7 19.80 0.99 9.11
N ASP A 8 19.02 1.50 10.06
CA ASP A 8 19.07 1.01 11.43
C ASP A 8 18.47 -0.40 11.51
N VAL A 9 19.34 -1.37 11.87
CA VAL A 9 18.96 -2.78 11.98
C VAL A 9 17.82 -2.99 12.97
N SER A 10 17.86 -2.31 14.13
CA SER A 10 16.86 -2.50 15.20
C SER A 10 15.50 -1.95 14.80
N ILE A 11 15.47 -0.82 14.11
CA ILE A 11 14.22 -0.24 13.57
C ILE A 11 13.67 -1.15 12.49
N ARG A 12 14.50 -1.53 11.53
CA ARG A 12 14.11 -2.43 10.43
C ARG A 12 13.55 -3.76 10.93
N ASP A 13 14.22 -4.39 11.89
CA ASP A 13 13.79 -5.68 12.44
C ASP A 13 12.45 -5.58 13.15
N ILE A 14 12.18 -4.50 13.90
CA ILE A 14 10.90 -4.29 14.57
C ILE A 14 9.79 -3.94 13.57
N GLU A 15 10.08 -3.23 12.49
CA GLU A 15 9.13 -2.97 11.40
C GLU A 15 8.71 -4.29 10.74
N ILE A 16 9.68 -5.10 10.31
CA ILE A 16 9.45 -6.41 9.69
C ILE A 16 8.65 -7.31 10.62
N TYR A 17 9.09 -7.46 11.87
CA TYR A 17 8.38 -8.26 12.87
C TYR A 17 6.92 -7.82 13.04
N THR A 18 6.69 -6.52 13.16
CA THR A 18 5.33 -5.98 13.33
C THR A 18 4.45 -6.22 12.11
N LEU A 19 5.00 -6.07 10.90
CA LEU A 19 4.28 -6.35 9.67
C LEU A 19 3.85 -7.82 9.58
N GLU A 20 4.76 -8.73 9.87
CA GLU A 20 4.47 -10.17 9.86
C GLU A 20 3.41 -10.54 10.90
N GLN A 21 3.50 -9.99 12.14
CA GLN A 21 2.48 -10.22 13.19
C GLN A 21 1.11 -9.64 12.83
N THR A 22 1.05 -8.68 11.94
CA THR A 22 -0.20 -8.06 11.48
C THR A 22 -0.71 -8.60 10.14
N GLY A 23 -0.08 -9.69 9.65
CA GLY A 23 -0.53 -10.45 8.49
C GLY A 23 0.02 -9.98 7.13
N PHE A 24 1.03 -9.11 7.12
CA PHE A 24 1.73 -8.70 5.91
C PHE A 24 3.00 -9.52 5.71
N ALA A 25 3.19 -10.06 4.52
CA ALA A 25 4.52 -10.50 4.12
C ALA A 25 5.42 -9.27 3.94
N SER A 26 6.67 -9.34 4.42
CA SER A 26 7.58 -8.19 4.42
C SER A 26 9.00 -8.57 4.03
N LYS A 27 9.78 -7.58 3.54
CA LYS A 27 11.20 -7.70 3.20
C LYS A 27 11.92 -6.40 3.58
N GLY A 28 13.06 -6.51 4.26
CA GLY A 28 13.88 -5.38 4.68
C GLY A 28 15.13 -5.19 3.84
N PHE A 29 15.54 -3.93 3.66
CA PHE A 29 16.77 -3.52 2.98
C PHE A 29 17.52 -2.53 3.86
N CYS A 30 18.84 -2.64 3.92
CA CYS A 30 19.68 -1.77 4.77
C CYS A 30 20.15 -0.50 4.05
N ASP A 31 19.98 -0.41 2.74
CA ASP A 31 20.43 0.71 1.91
C ASP A 31 19.65 0.78 0.60
N GLY A 32 19.80 1.92 -0.08
CA GLY A 32 19.13 2.18 -1.35
C GLY A 32 19.63 1.32 -2.51
N ASP A 33 20.90 0.93 -2.50
CA ASP A 33 21.51 0.17 -3.60
C ASP A 33 20.97 -1.26 -3.61
N SER A 34 20.95 -1.94 -2.47
CA SER A 34 20.40 -3.30 -2.33
C SER A 34 18.90 -3.33 -2.66
N PHE A 35 18.15 -2.33 -2.21
CA PHE A 35 16.74 -2.16 -2.55
C PHE A 35 16.55 -1.99 -4.06
N TRP A 36 17.31 -1.11 -4.69
CA TRP A 36 17.15 -0.81 -6.12
C TRP A 36 17.51 -2.00 -7.01
N VAL A 37 18.59 -2.72 -6.68
CA VAL A 37 18.98 -3.95 -7.39
C VAL A 37 17.86 -4.98 -7.35
N GLU A 38 17.28 -5.22 -6.19
CA GLU A 38 16.17 -6.14 -6.04
C GLU A 38 14.93 -5.67 -6.80
N LEU A 39 14.57 -4.39 -6.66
CA LEU A 39 13.39 -3.82 -7.33
C LEU A 39 13.52 -3.89 -8.87
N ALA A 40 14.72 -3.75 -9.40
CA ALA A 40 14.99 -3.81 -10.83
C ALA A 40 14.91 -5.23 -11.40
N THR A 41 15.20 -6.25 -10.58
CA THR A 41 15.37 -7.64 -11.02
C THR A 41 14.21 -8.56 -10.63
N THR A 42 13.41 -8.19 -9.62
CA THR A 42 12.30 -9.03 -9.16
C THR A 42 11.19 -9.15 -10.19
N ASP A 43 10.56 -10.30 -10.28
CA ASP A 43 9.34 -10.50 -11.06
C ASP A 43 8.09 -10.04 -10.28
N GLU A 44 8.14 -10.11 -8.94
CA GLU A 44 7.04 -9.72 -8.05
C GLU A 44 7.34 -8.39 -7.36
N LEU A 45 6.67 -7.34 -7.81
CA LEU A 45 6.79 -6.01 -7.22
C LEU A 45 6.12 -5.94 -5.84
N PRO A 46 6.65 -5.10 -4.92
CA PRO A 46 5.99 -4.88 -3.63
C PRO A 46 4.65 -4.17 -3.81
N GLU A 47 3.72 -4.46 -2.91
CA GLU A 47 2.43 -3.77 -2.82
C GLU A 47 2.57 -2.35 -2.25
N LEU A 48 3.62 -2.12 -1.46
CA LEU A 48 3.94 -0.84 -0.84
C LEU A 48 5.41 -0.83 -0.39
N VAL A 49 6.04 0.32 -0.43
CA VAL A 49 7.39 0.57 0.11
C VAL A 49 7.32 1.56 1.26
N ILE A 50 7.96 1.22 2.40
CA ILE A 50 8.32 2.17 3.45
C ILE A 50 9.77 2.56 3.20
N LEU A 51 10.04 3.85 3.08
CA LEU A 51 11.33 4.35 2.64
C LEU A 51 11.84 5.43 3.58
N ASP A 52 12.93 5.16 4.28
CA ASP A 52 13.61 6.21 5.06
C ASP A 52 14.20 7.27 4.12
N ILE A 53 14.07 8.53 4.52
CA ILE A 53 14.70 9.63 3.82
C ILE A 53 16.21 9.62 4.03
N MET A 54 16.65 9.29 5.25
CA MET A 54 18.06 9.38 5.64
C MET A 54 18.79 8.04 5.48
N LEU A 55 18.97 7.59 4.26
CA LEU A 55 19.74 6.39 3.96
C LEU A 55 21.20 6.71 3.67
N PRO A 56 22.13 5.79 3.99
CA PRO A 56 23.52 5.91 3.57
C PRO A 56 23.65 5.77 2.05
N GLY A 57 24.50 6.58 1.45
CA GLY A 57 24.70 6.59 0.01
C GLY A 57 23.62 7.37 -0.74
N GLU A 58 22.72 6.70 -1.39
CA GLU A 58 21.61 7.36 -2.08
C GLU A 58 20.42 7.61 -1.12
N ASP A 59 20.05 8.87 -0.96
CA ASP A 59 18.95 9.27 -0.08
C ASP A 59 17.58 8.79 -0.57
N GLY A 60 16.62 8.63 0.37
CA GLY A 60 15.29 8.11 0.07
C GLY A 60 14.47 9.01 -0.87
N VAL A 61 14.74 10.32 -0.91
CA VAL A 61 14.04 11.24 -1.84
C VAL A 61 14.49 10.98 -3.28
N SER A 62 15.77 10.70 -3.49
CA SER A 62 16.33 10.32 -4.79
C SER A 62 15.77 8.97 -5.25
N LEU A 63 15.66 8.00 -4.34
CA LEU A 63 15.04 6.70 -4.62
C LEU A 63 13.55 6.85 -4.96
N LEU A 64 12.80 7.67 -4.23
CA LEU A 64 11.40 7.96 -4.55
C LEU A 64 11.25 8.47 -5.98
N LYS A 65 12.08 9.43 -6.38
CA LYS A 65 12.07 9.94 -7.76
C LYS A 65 12.32 8.85 -8.79
N LYS A 66 13.30 7.99 -8.56
CA LYS A 66 13.57 6.84 -9.44
C LYS A 66 12.39 5.89 -9.53
N ILE A 67 11.76 5.54 -8.40
CA ILE A 67 10.57 4.69 -8.36
C ILE A 67 9.47 5.30 -9.21
N LYS A 68 9.16 6.59 -9.01
CA LYS A 68 8.05 7.28 -9.70
C LYS A 68 8.36 7.62 -11.16
N ALA A 69 9.62 7.68 -11.56
CA ALA A 69 10.01 7.93 -12.96
C ALA A 69 9.89 6.69 -13.87
N SER A 70 9.92 5.49 -13.32
CA SER A 70 9.86 4.24 -14.08
C SER A 70 8.41 3.79 -14.31
N SER A 71 8.03 3.49 -15.56
CA SER A 71 6.69 2.96 -15.88
C SER A 71 6.36 1.64 -15.17
N ARG A 72 7.38 0.88 -14.79
CA ARG A 72 7.22 -0.40 -14.09
C ARG A 72 6.90 -0.22 -12.61
N THR A 73 7.43 0.83 -11.97
CA THR A 73 7.40 0.98 -10.52
C THR A 73 6.63 2.21 -10.02
N ARG A 74 6.27 3.14 -10.90
CA ARG A 74 5.59 4.41 -10.54
C ARG A 74 4.29 4.24 -9.78
N ASP A 75 3.59 3.13 -10.02
CA ASP A 75 2.30 2.84 -9.40
C ASP A 75 2.44 2.16 -8.03
N ILE A 76 3.68 1.81 -7.62
CA ILE A 76 3.95 1.31 -6.28
C ILE A 76 3.75 2.45 -5.27
N PRO A 77 2.84 2.31 -4.29
CA PRO A 77 2.69 3.31 -3.25
C PRO A 77 3.92 3.35 -2.33
N VAL A 78 4.32 4.56 -1.96
CA VAL A 78 5.49 4.81 -1.11
C VAL A 78 5.11 5.65 0.10
N ILE A 79 5.40 5.14 1.30
CA ILE A 79 5.34 5.89 2.55
C ILE A 79 6.76 6.31 2.92
N MET A 80 6.99 7.62 3.07
CA MET A 80 8.30 8.13 3.47
C MET A 80 8.43 8.17 4.99
N ALA A 81 9.48 7.58 5.56
CA ALA A 81 9.84 7.74 6.97
C ALA A 81 10.82 8.91 7.12
N THR A 82 10.54 9.86 8.02
CA THR A 82 11.34 11.08 8.16
C THR A 82 11.52 11.51 9.60
N ALA A 83 12.68 12.10 9.92
CA ALA A 83 12.88 12.75 11.22
C ALA A 83 12.07 14.04 11.32
N LYS A 84 11.63 14.37 12.54
CA LYS A 84 10.72 15.52 12.84
C LYS A 84 11.23 16.89 12.41
N SER A 85 12.54 17.03 12.16
CA SER A 85 13.20 18.29 11.82
C SER A 85 13.10 18.70 10.35
N VAL A 86 12.48 17.86 9.50
CA VAL A 86 12.53 18.04 8.05
C VAL A 86 11.11 18.29 7.49
N GLU A 87 10.46 19.32 8.03
CA GLU A 87 9.12 19.74 7.56
C GLU A 87 9.15 20.19 6.08
N TYR A 88 10.30 20.70 5.63
CA TYR A 88 10.53 21.11 4.24
C TYR A 88 10.60 19.89 3.29
N ASP A 89 11.15 18.78 3.74
CA ASP A 89 11.25 17.57 2.92
C ASP A 89 9.89 16.84 2.80
N LYS A 90 8.98 17.02 3.77
CA LYS A 90 7.61 16.51 3.68
C LYS A 90 6.87 17.10 2.49
N ILE A 91 6.85 18.42 2.37
CA ILE A 91 6.17 19.14 1.28
C ILE A 91 6.78 18.72 -0.06
N LYS A 92 8.11 18.70 -0.12
CA LYS A 92 8.84 18.34 -1.33
C LYS A 92 8.62 16.90 -1.80
N SER A 93 8.48 15.95 -0.87
CA SER A 93 8.26 14.54 -1.23
C SER A 93 6.80 14.27 -1.62
N LEU A 94 5.79 14.99 -1.07
CA LEU A 94 4.39 14.92 -1.55
C LEU A 94 4.29 15.37 -3.00
N ASP A 95 4.92 16.50 -3.32
CA ASP A 95 5.00 17.00 -4.70
C ASP A 95 5.72 16.02 -5.65
N MET A 96 6.54 15.13 -5.10
CA MET A 96 7.26 14.10 -5.86
C MET A 96 6.53 12.75 -5.95
N GLY A 97 5.32 12.64 -5.39
CA GLY A 97 4.47 11.46 -5.51
C GLY A 97 4.57 10.44 -4.37
N ALA A 98 5.06 10.83 -3.17
CA ALA A 98 4.86 10.01 -1.98
C ALA A 98 3.38 9.93 -1.63
N ASP A 99 2.93 8.76 -1.18
CA ASP A 99 1.52 8.51 -0.90
C ASP A 99 1.14 8.81 0.55
N ASP A 100 2.11 8.78 1.48
CA ASP A 100 1.96 9.18 2.89
C ASP A 100 3.34 9.36 3.56
N TYR A 101 3.33 9.79 4.84
CA TYR A 101 4.51 9.99 5.69
C TYR A 101 4.37 9.37 7.05
N LEU A 102 5.52 8.95 7.60
CA LEU A 102 5.74 8.59 8.99
C LEU A 102 6.80 9.50 9.58
N VAL A 103 6.52 10.17 10.71
CA VAL A 103 7.47 11.03 11.39
C VAL A 103 8.10 10.27 12.53
N LYS A 104 9.41 10.05 12.46
CA LYS A 104 10.19 9.39 13.53
C LYS A 104 10.31 10.28 14.77
N PRO A 105 10.15 9.73 16.00
CA PRO A 105 9.75 8.36 16.26
C PRO A 105 8.23 8.15 16.08
N PHE A 106 7.84 7.06 15.45
CA PHE A 106 6.45 6.67 15.26
C PHE A 106 6.12 5.35 15.97
N GLY A 107 4.85 5.17 16.31
CA GLY A 107 4.38 3.90 16.86
C GLY A 107 4.22 2.84 15.76
N MET A 108 4.60 1.59 16.04
CA MET A 108 4.48 0.50 15.05
C MET A 108 3.02 0.31 14.58
N MET A 109 2.04 0.48 15.46
CA MET A 109 0.63 0.40 15.06
C MET A 109 0.15 1.61 14.24
N GLU A 110 0.80 2.77 14.37
CA GLU A 110 0.58 3.90 13.46
C GLU A 110 1.05 3.55 12.06
N MET A 111 2.26 2.99 11.93
CA MET A 111 2.79 2.51 10.66
C MET A 111 1.83 1.53 9.98
N VAL A 112 1.36 0.50 10.69
CA VAL A 112 0.40 -0.48 10.16
C VAL A 112 -0.90 0.18 9.71
N SER A 113 -1.42 1.14 10.49
CA SER A 113 -2.65 1.85 10.17
C SER A 113 -2.53 2.69 8.89
N ARG A 114 -1.38 3.35 8.69
CA ARG A 114 -1.07 4.13 7.49
C ARG A 114 -0.91 3.23 6.26
N ILE A 115 -0.20 2.11 6.39
CA ILE A 115 -0.08 1.11 5.33
C ILE A 115 -1.46 0.66 4.86
N LYS A 116 -2.34 0.25 5.79
CA LYS A 116 -3.71 -0.16 5.46
C LYS A 116 -4.51 0.95 4.77
N ALA A 117 -4.34 2.20 5.20
CA ALA A 117 -5.01 3.34 4.61
C ALA A 117 -4.51 3.64 3.19
N VAL A 118 -3.20 3.57 2.96
CA VAL A 118 -2.59 3.75 1.63
C VAL A 118 -3.01 2.64 0.69
N LEU A 119 -2.87 1.37 1.09
CA LEU A 119 -3.27 0.22 0.28
C LEU A 119 -4.75 0.29 -0.13
N ARG A 120 -5.64 0.67 0.80
CA ARG A 120 -7.08 0.83 0.49
C ARG A 120 -7.34 1.92 -0.57
N ARG A 121 -6.52 2.97 -0.62
CA ARG A 121 -6.64 4.06 -1.61
C ARG A 121 -6.05 3.68 -2.97
N CYS A 122 -4.94 2.96 -2.97
CA CYS A 122 -4.16 2.64 -4.16
C CYS A 122 -4.56 1.30 -4.80
N MET A 123 -5.11 0.36 -4.02
CA MET A 123 -5.72 -0.80 -4.65
C MET A 123 -6.92 -0.33 -5.48
N PRO A 124 -7.02 -0.76 -6.76
CA PRO A 124 -8.27 -0.60 -7.47
C PRO A 124 -9.32 -1.17 -6.51
N LYS A 125 -10.39 -0.41 -6.25
CA LYS A 125 -11.58 -0.98 -5.60
C LYS A 125 -11.76 -2.30 -6.33
N LYS A 126 -11.56 -3.46 -5.65
CA LYS A 126 -12.19 -4.67 -6.16
C LYS A 126 -13.58 -4.16 -6.45
N GLU A 127 -13.96 -4.18 -7.71
CA GLU A 127 -15.38 -4.09 -8.02
C GLU A 127 -15.94 -5.22 -7.16
N ASN A 128 -16.44 -4.86 -6.00
CA ASN A 128 -17.39 -5.72 -5.36
C ASN A 128 -18.38 -5.90 -6.50
N LYS A 129 -18.41 -7.09 -7.08
CA LYS A 129 -19.47 -7.39 -8.00
C LYS A 129 -20.72 -7.20 -7.16
N THR A 130 -21.21 -5.97 -7.16
CA THR A 130 -22.46 -5.63 -6.49
C THR A 130 -23.60 -6.37 -7.19
N VAL A 131 -23.31 -6.88 -8.40
CA VAL A 131 -24.21 -7.69 -9.18
C VAL A 131 -23.65 -9.11 -9.34
N TYR A 132 -24.30 -10.07 -8.76
CA TYR A 132 -24.06 -11.50 -8.97
C TYR A 132 -25.00 -12.01 -10.04
N VAL A 133 -24.45 -12.65 -11.08
CA VAL A 133 -25.25 -13.25 -12.16
C VAL A 133 -25.05 -14.76 -12.13
N ASN A 134 -26.13 -15.50 -12.03
CA ASN A 134 -26.15 -16.96 -12.14
C ASN A 134 -27.27 -17.41 -13.09
N GLY A 135 -26.92 -17.62 -14.35
CA GLY A 135 -27.88 -17.93 -15.40
C GLY A 135 -28.79 -16.75 -15.68
N ILE A 136 -30.06 -16.89 -15.38
CA ILE A 136 -31.10 -15.84 -15.59
C ILE A 136 -31.32 -14.98 -14.34
N ILE A 137 -30.66 -15.30 -13.21
CA ILE A 137 -30.82 -14.58 -11.95
C ILE A 137 -29.68 -13.55 -11.83
N GLU A 138 -30.05 -12.30 -11.57
CA GLU A 138 -29.15 -11.22 -11.25
C GLU A 138 -29.50 -10.67 -9.86
N MET A 139 -28.47 -10.52 -9.00
CA MET A 139 -28.60 -10.01 -7.64
C MET A 139 -27.70 -8.80 -7.45
N ASN A 140 -28.26 -7.64 -7.16
CA ASN A 140 -27.53 -6.44 -6.78
C ASN A 140 -27.53 -6.30 -5.26
N VAL A 141 -26.36 -6.51 -4.66
CA VAL A 141 -26.20 -6.50 -3.20
C VAL A 141 -26.28 -5.09 -2.61
N GLU A 142 -25.85 -4.06 -3.35
CA GLU A 142 -25.94 -2.66 -2.88
C GLU A 142 -27.37 -2.14 -2.88
N GLU A 143 -28.12 -2.45 -3.92
CA GLU A 143 -29.49 -2.01 -4.07
C GLU A 143 -30.52 -2.97 -3.41
N HIS A 144 -30.05 -4.11 -2.89
CA HIS A 144 -30.89 -5.18 -2.33
C HIS A 144 -32.02 -5.62 -3.31
N THR A 145 -31.63 -5.72 -4.60
CA THR A 145 -32.61 -6.10 -5.65
C THR A 145 -32.20 -7.42 -6.29
N VAL A 146 -33.22 -8.19 -6.69
CA VAL A 146 -33.04 -9.42 -7.46
C VAL A 146 -33.89 -9.34 -8.69
N SER A 147 -33.38 -9.75 -9.83
CA SER A 147 -34.12 -9.92 -11.07
C SER A 147 -33.96 -11.33 -11.64
N VAL A 148 -34.98 -11.83 -12.31
CA VAL A 148 -34.93 -13.09 -13.04
C VAL A 148 -35.39 -12.85 -14.48
N SER A 149 -34.52 -13.18 -15.42
CA SER A 149 -34.74 -12.89 -16.84
C SER A 149 -35.02 -11.41 -17.14
N GLY A 150 -34.42 -10.50 -16.35
CA GLY A 150 -34.60 -9.06 -16.47
C GLY A 150 -35.85 -8.49 -15.78
N GLU A 151 -36.68 -9.31 -15.17
CA GLU A 151 -37.85 -8.87 -14.38
C GLU A 151 -37.50 -8.79 -12.90
N SER A 152 -37.73 -7.63 -12.28
CA SER A 152 -37.41 -7.40 -10.85
C SER A 152 -38.38 -8.20 -9.97
N ILE A 153 -37.82 -8.92 -8.98
CA ILE A 153 -38.61 -9.71 -8.00
C ILE A 153 -38.54 -9.02 -6.65
N CYS A 154 -39.69 -8.81 -6.02
CA CYS A 154 -39.75 -8.35 -4.62
C CYS A 154 -39.51 -9.54 -3.68
N LEU A 155 -38.36 -9.53 -2.99
CA LEU A 155 -38.07 -10.48 -1.91
C LEU A 155 -38.32 -9.83 -0.55
N THR A 156 -38.78 -10.61 0.41
CA THR A 156 -38.74 -10.21 1.81
C THR A 156 -37.26 -10.24 2.31
N TYR A 157 -37.00 -9.56 3.41
CA TYR A 157 -35.61 -9.53 4.00
C TYR A 157 -35.06 -10.94 4.26
N LYS A 158 -35.94 -11.87 4.71
CA LYS A 158 -35.52 -13.27 4.97
C LYS A 158 -35.27 -14.10 3.71
N GLU A 159 -35.85 -13.73 2.60
CA GLU A 159 -35.67 -14.43 1.32
C GLU A 159 -34.42 -13.89 0.58
N TYR A 160 -33.95 -12.70 0.97
CA TYR A 160 -32.74 -12.09 0.43
C TYR A 160 -31.46 -12.57 1.14
N GLU A 161 -31.48 -12.84 2.45
CA GLU A 161 -30.38 -13.42 3.23
C GLU A 161 -30.15 -14.92 2.93
#